data_005297f296708d8430db485de7b8024b
#
_entry.id   005297f296708d8430db485de7b8024b
#
_cell.length_a   1.000
_cell.length_b   1.000
_cell.length_c   1.000
_cell.angle_alpha   90.00
_cell.angle_beta   90.00
_cell.angle_gamma   90.00
#
_symmetry.space_group_name_H-M   'P 1'
#
loop_
_entity.id
_entity.type
_entity.pdbx_description
1 polymer ?
#
loop_
_entity_poly.entity_id
_entity_poly.type
_entity_poly.pdbx_seq_one_letter_code
_entity_poly.pdbx_strand_id
1 'polypeptide(L)'
;MSAHIEHQTRLLIENRWDEGKAAAMSPQELLLYRSHLLGADKRVTNFGGGNTSAKVRMADPLTGGEVEVLWVKGSGGDLGTMGLDGFATLYLEKLLSLRSGYRGPEDEDRMVGLYPHCTFNLNARAPSIDTPLHGLIDRPHVDHMHPDAVIAIAAASDSRELTRQVWGGEVGWLPWLRPGFELALRLGEFVRQHPDAKGVLLEAHGLFTWGNTSQQCYRNTLEVINRAIAWLAGKNAGNPGLGRQRHASLPAPRRREVAAALMPRIRGLISTPARKVGHFDDSEAVLQFVGSEHCERLAAIGTSCPDHFLRTKIRPLLLPYDAERDSLEALTARLPAAIDKYRGEYGAYYERCRRPGSPAQRDAHPVVYLIPSVGMITFAADKATARIAAEFYVNAINVMREAEGVSSYRGLPEQEAFDIEYWALEEAKLRRLPPPRPLAGRVA
;
A
#
# COMPACT_ATOMS: atom_id res chain seq x y z
N MET A 1 -23.42 -18.70 19.87
CA MET A 1 -22.47 -19.38 18.95
C MET A 1 -22.80 -19.13 17.48
N SER A 2 -24.07 -19.21 17.03
CA SER A 2 -24.45 -19.00 15.60
C SER A 2 -24.17 -17.59 15.08
N ALA A 3 -24.58 -16.52 15.78
CA ALA A 3 -24.38 -15.14 15.32
C ALA A 3 -22.90 -14.70 15.24
N HIS A 4 -22.05 -15.25 16.09
CA HIS A 4 -20.61 -14.96 16.06
C HIS A 4 -19.92 -15.65 14.85
N ILE A 5 -20.34 -16.86 14.53
CA ILE A 5 -19.85 -17.61 13.36
C ILE A 5 -20.33 -16.93 12.07
N GLU A 6 -21.59 -16.48 12.00
CA GLU A 6 -22.12 -15.75 10.85
C GLU A 6 -21.43 -14.40 10.65
N HIS A 7 -21.10 -13.69 11.72
CA HIS A 7 -20.36 -12.41 11.64
C HIS A 7 -18.93 -12.64 11.13
N GLN A 8 -18.22 -13.65 11.64
CA GLN A 8 -16.87 -14.00 11.18
C GLN A 8 -16.87 -14.42 9.71
N THR A 9 -17.85 -15.18 9.25
CA THR A 9 -17.94 -15.63 7.85
C THR A 9 -18.15 -14.44 6.89
N ARG A 10 -18.88 -13.40 7.30
CA ARG A 10 -19.08 -12.17 6.50
C ARG A 10 -17.80 -11.32 6.36
N LEU A 11 -16.81 -11.50 7.21
CA LEU A 11 -15.54 -10.77 7.15
C LEU A 11 -14.54 -11.40 6.17
N LEU A 12 -14.68 -12.69 5.85
CA LEU A 12 -13.76 -13.40 4.97
C LEU A 12 -13.90 -12.92 3.51
N ILE A 13 -12.79 -13.02 2.78
CA ILE A 13 -12.75 -12.72 1.35
C ILE A 13 -13.26 -13.94 0.59
N GLU A 14 -14.27 -13.73 -0.24
CA GLU A 14 -14.91 -14.78 -1.03
C GLU A 14 -14.00 -15.25 -2.18
N ASN A 15 -13.95 -16.56 -2.41
CA ASN A 15 -13.34 -17.11 -3.60
C ASN A 15 -14.27 -16.92 -4.81
N ARG A 16 -13.89 -16.05 -5.74
CA ARG A 16 -14.65 -15.71 -6.96
C ARG A 16 -14.08 -16.35 -8.22
N TRP A 17 -13.22 -17.34 -8.10
CA TRP A 17 -12.68 -18.07 -9.24
C TRP A 17 -13.77 -18.88 -9.92
N ASP A 18 -13.97 -18.67 -11.22
CA ASP A 18 -14.94 -19.37 -12.08
C ASP A 18 -14.16 -20.29 -13.03
N GLU A 19 -14.28 -21.60 -12.82
CA GLU A 19 -13.61 -22.63 -13.62
C GLU A 19 -14.05 -22.60 -15.08
N GLY A 20 -15.34 -22.36 -15.35
CA GLY A 20 -15.89 -22.32 -16.70
C GLY A 20 -15.30 -21.19 -17.52
N LYS A 21 -15.15 -20.01 -16.91
CA LYS A 21 -14.47 -18.87 -17.54
C LYS A 21 -12.98 -19.12 -17.74
N ALA A 22 -12.33 -19.68 -16.73
CA ALA A 22 -10.88 -19.90 -16.73
C ALA A 22 -10.45 -20.94 -17.79
N ALA A 23 -11.26 -21.95 -18.06
CA ALA A 23 -10.92 -23.05 -18.97
C ALA A 23 -10.68 -22.60 -20.43
N ALA A 24 -11.24 -21.47 -20.86
CA ALA A 24 -11.10 -20.94 -22.23
C ALA A 24 -9.99 -19.88 -22.36
N MET A 25 -9.33 -19.51 -21.26
CA MET A 25 -8.35 -18.41 -21.22
C MET A 25 -6.94 -18.90 -21.51
N SER A 26 -6.19 -18.11 -22.28
CA SER A 26 -4.73 -18.26 -22.43
C SER A 26 -4.00 -17.99 -21.08
N PRO A 27 -2.74 -18.41 -20.92
CA PRO A 27 -1.98 -18.12 -19.69
C PRO A 27 -1.93 -16.63 -19.31
N GLN A 28 -1.86 -15.74 -20.29
CA GLN A 28 -1.84 -14.30 -20.09
C GLN A 28 -3.21 -13.77 -19.62
N GLU A 29 -4.28 -14.27 -20.22
CA GLU A 29 -5.65 -13.93 -19.81
C GLU A 29 -5.98 -14.47 -18.42
N LEU A 30 -5.50 -15.66 -18.07
CA LEU A 30 -5.60 -16.22 -16.70
C LEU A 30 -4.86 -15.35 -15.68
N LEU A 31 -3.68 -14.82 -16.04
CA LEU A 31 -2.96 -13.87 -15.19
C LEU A 31 -3.78 -12.58 -14.99
N LEU A 32 -4.32 -12.01 -16.07
CA LEU A 32 -5.18 -10.81 -16.00
C LEU A 32 -6.44 -11.06 -15.18
N TYR A 33 -7.10 -12.19 -15.41
CA TYR A 33 -8.29 -12.61 -14.65
C TYR A 33 -8.00 -12.70 -13.14
N ARG A 34 -6.92 -13.37 -12.75
CA ARG A 34 -6.46 -13.43 -11.36
C ARG A 34 -6.18 -12.04 -10.78
N SER A 35 -5.53 -11.17 -11.55
CA SER A 35 -5.25 -9.80 -11.16
C SER A 35 -6.53 -9.01 -10.85
N HIS A 36 -7.53 -9.12 -11.73
CA HIS A 36 -8.82 -8.47 -11.54
C HIS A 36 -9.56 -8.98 -10.30
N LEU A 37 -9.55 -10.29 -10.05
CA LEU A 37 -10.17 -10.88 -8.86
C LEU A 37 -9.53 -10.35 -7.57
N LEU A 38 -8.19 -10.27 -7.52
CA LEU A 38 -7.45 -9.77 -6.36
C LEU A 38 -7.62 -8.24 -6.20
N GLY A 39 -7.53 -7.48 -7.28
CA GLY A 39 -7.65 -6.02 -7.26
C GLY A 39 -9.07 -5.49 -7.00
N ALA A 40 -10.10 -6.34 -7.15
CA ALA A 40 -11.49 -5.97 -6.92
C ALA A 40 -11.84 -5.75 -5.44
N ASP A 41 -11.08 -6.33 -4.51
CA ASP A 41 -11.32 -6.21 -3.06
C ASP A 41 -10.21 -5.38 -2.39
N LYS A 42 -10.57 -4.21 -1.87
CA LYS A 42 -9.63 -3.28 -1.24
C LYS A 42 -9.03 -3.79 0.09
N ARG A 43 -9.59 -4.86 0.65
CA ARG A 43 -8.99 -5.58 1.80
C ARG A 43 -7.81 -6.46 1.38
N VAL A 44 -7.70 -6.79 0.07
CA VAL A 44 -6.59 -7.56 -0.51
C VAL A 44 -5.44 -6.64 -0.91
N THR A 45 -5.75 -5.51 -1.56
CA THR A 45 -4.75 -4.52 -1.96
C THR A 45 -5.37 -3.15 -2.23
N ASN A 46 -4.61 -2.09 -1.98
CA ASN A 46 -4.99 -0.71 -2.25
C ASN A 46 -4.99 -0.40 -3.75
N PHE A 47 -5.58 0.76 -4.13
CA PHE A 47 -5.52 1.27 -5.50
C PHE A 47 -4.07 1.39 -5.99
N GLY A 48 -3.77 0.71 -7.08
CA GLY A 48 -2.43 0.70 -7.67
C GLY A 48 -1.36 -0.08 -6.90
N GLY A 49 -1.68 -0.57 -5.70
CA GLY A 49 -0.81 -1.43 -4.90
C GLY A 49 -0.84 -2.88 -5.38
N GLY A 50 0.11 -3.67 -4.86
CA GLY A 50 0.25 -5.07 -5.21
C GLY A 50 0.66 -5.31 -6.66
N ASN A 51 1.08 -6.54 -6.95
CA ASN A 51 1.37 -7.02 -8.29
C ASN A 51 1.23 -8.53 -8.39
N THR A 52 1.02 -8.98 -9.62
CA THR A 52 0.85 -10.40 -9.97
C THR A 52 1.78 -10.73 -11.11
N SER A 53 2.19 -11.99 -11.21
CA SER A 53 3.02 -12.45 -12.33
C SER A 53 2.74 -13.89 -12.75
N ALA A 54 3.14 -14.20 -13.99
CA ALA A 54 3.20 -15.55 -14.50
C ALA A 54 4.48 -15.71 -15.34
N LYS A 55 5.11 -16.86 -15.25
CA LYS A 55 6.19 -17.30 -16.15
C LYS A 55 5.56 -18.11 -17.28
N VAL A 56 5.70 -17.64 -18.50
CA VAL A 56 5.00 -18.19 -19.68
C VAL A 56 6.03 -18.52 -20.77
N ARG A 57 5.92 -19.71 -21.34
CA ARG A 57 6.72 -20.07 -22.52
C ARG A 57 6.18 -19.39 -23.77
N MET A 58 7.04 -18.75 -24.51
CA MET A 58 6.70 -17.97 -25.70
C MET A 58 7.76 -18.15 -26.79
N ALA A 59 7.35 -18.00 -28.05
CA ALA A 59 8.30 -17.98 -29.16
C ALA A 59 9.08 -16.64 -29.13
N ASP A 60 10.41 -16.73 -29.18
CA ASP A 60 11.27 -15.56 -29.32
C ASP A 60 11.02 -14.90 -30.69
N PRO A 61 10.71 -13.59 -30.75
CA PRO A 61 10.35 -12.92 -32.01
C PRO A 61 11.50 -12.84 -33.03
N LEU A 62 12.75 -13.02 -32.60
CA LEU A 62 13.93 -12.95 -33.49
C LEU A 62 14.35 -14.30 -33.97
N THR A 63 14.36 -15.32 -33.11
CA THR A 63 14.91 -16.65 -33.41
C THR A 63 13.84 -17.70 -33.67
N GLY A 64 12.58 -17.45 -33.25
CA GLY A 64 11.50 -18.43 -33.28
C GLY A 64 11.64 -19.54 -32.23
N GLY A 65 12.72 -19.57 -31.45
CA GLY A 65 12.96 -20.54 -30.40
C GLY A 65 12.05 -20.30 -29.18
N GLU A 66 11.78 -21.36 -28.43
CA GLU A 66 11.00 -21.24 -27.18
C GLU A 66 11.83 -20.62 -26.06
N VAL A 67 11.29 -19.58 -25.41
CA VAL A 67 11.90 -18.89 -24.25
C VAL A 67 10.89 -18.71 -23.13
N GLU A 68 11.37 -18.64 -21.89
CA GLU A 68 10.53 -18.34 -20.73
C GLU A 68 10.47 -16.82 -20.50
N VAL A 69 9.25 -16.30 -20.47
CA VAL A 69 8.97 -14.86 -20.32
C VAL A 69 8.23 -14.61 -19.00
N LEU A 70 8.78 -13.73 -18.20
CA LEU A 70 8.09 -13.21 -17.02
C LEU A 70 7.10 -12.14 -17.45
N TRP A 71 5.82 -12.40 -17.25
CA TRP A 71 4.76 -11.42 -17.28
C TRP A 71 4.53 -10.93 -15.86
N VAL A 72 4.72 -9.64 -15.59
CA VAL A 72 4.57 -9.04 -14.26
C VAL A 72 3.91 -7.68 -14.37
N LYS A 73 3.00 -7.34 -13.45
CA LYS A 73 2.39 -6.00 -13.44
C LYS A 73 3.49 -4.94 -13.44
N GLY A 74 3.44 -4.07 -14.42
CA GLY A 74 4.37 -2.95 -14.57
C GLY A 74 4.08 -1.81 -13.60
N SER A 75 4.93 -0.80 -13.62
CA SER A 75 4.81 0.39 -12.78
C SER A 75 3.53 1.18 -13.08
N GLY A 76 2.77 1.53 -12.04
CA GLY A 76 1.49 2.25 -12.15
C GLY A 76 0.35 1.34 -12.61
N GLY A 77 -0.86 1.86 -12.59
CA GLY A 77 -2.07 1.11 -12.91
C GLY A 77 -2.63 0.31 -11.72
N ASP A 78 -3.92 0.07 -11.75
CA ASP A 78 -4.65 -0.65 -10.71
C ASP A 78 -4.91 -2.10 -11.13
N LEU A 79 -4.66 -3.06 -10.24
CA LEU A 79 -4.84 -4.49 -10.53
C LEU A 79 -6.27 -4.84 -10.97
N GLY A 80 -7.26 -4.17 -10.39
CA GLY A 80 -8.68 -4.44 -10.65
C GLY A 80 -9.17 -3.95 -12.01
N THR A 81 -8.43 -3.06 -12.70
CA THR A 81 -8.92 -2.36 -13.90
C THR A 81 -7.93 -2.32 -15.07
N MET A 82 -6.71 -2.83 -14.89
CA MET A 82 -5.70 -2.84 -15.95
C MET A 82 -6.04 -3.80 -17.09
N GLY A 83 -5.53 -3.53 -18.30
CA GLY A 83 -5.53 -4.47 -19.42
C GLY A 83 -4.24 -5.30 -19.50
N LEU A 84 -4.11 -6.12 -20.54
CA LEU A 84 -2.86 -6.89 -20.79
C LEU A 84 -1.65 -5.99 -21.01
N ASP A 85 -1.85 -4.79 -21.54
CA ASP A 85 -0.84 -3.75 -21.70
C ASP A 85 -0.31 -3.19 -20.36
N GLY A 86 -0.97 -3.51 -19.25
CA GLY A 86 -0.52 -3.20 -17.89
C GLY A 86 0.66 -4.06 -17.41
N PHE A 87 0.97 -5.16 -18.09
CA PHE A 87 2.10 -6.01 -17.75
C PHE A 87 3.38 -5.58 -18.48
N ALA A 88 4.51 -5.63 -17.76
CA ALA A 88 5.83 -5.68 -18.34
C ALA A 88 6.18 -7.15 -18.64
N THR A 89 6.86 -7.41 -19.76
CA THR A 89 7.31 -8.74 -20.17
C THR A 89 8.82 -8.74 -20.30
N LEU A 90 9.47 -9.69 -19.64
CA LEU A 90 10.93 -9.80 -19.61
C LEU A 90 11.38 -11.22 -19.94
N TYR A 91 12.50 -11.36 -20.67
CA TYR A 91 13.21 -12.63 -20.73
C TYR A 91 13.63 -13.02 -19.32
N LEU A 92 13.12 -14.12 -18.80
CA LEU A 92 13.41 -14.55 -17.44
C LEU A 92 14.92 -14.84 -17.27
N GLU A 93 15.54 -15.48 -18.21
CA GLU A 93 16.98 -15.77 -18.19
C GLU A 93 17.81 -14.48 -18.06
N LYS A 94 17.50 -13.42 -18.84
CA LYS A 94 18.20 -12.14 -18.76
C LYS A 94 18.02 -11.49 -17.39
N LEU A 95 16.79 -11.52 -16.84
CA LEU A 95 16.55 -10.99 -15.51
C LEU A 95 17.33 -11.76 -14.44
N LEU A 96 17.35 -13.08 -14.52
CA LEU A 96 18.11 -13.93 -13.58
C LEU A 96 19.61 -13.72 -13.68
N SER A 97 20.15 -13.43 -14.87
CA SER A 97 21.58 -13.18 -15.08
C SER A 97 22.09 -11.93 -14.33
N LEU A 98 21.19 -10.99 -13.99
CA LEU A 98 21.55 -9.79 -13.23
C LEU A 98 22.09 -10.10 -11.83
N ARG A 99 21.85 -11.31 -11.29
CA ARG A 99 22.38 -11.74 -9.99
C ARG A 99 23.90 -11.64 -9.93
N SER A 100 24.60 -11.99 -11.01
CA SER A 100 26.06 -11.98 -11.07
C SER A 100 26.66 -10.57 -11.02
N GLY A 101 25.86 -9.56 -11.38
CA GLY A 101 26.28 -8.18 -11.38
C GLY A 101 25.88 -7.37 -10.13
N TYR A 102 25.07 -7.92 -9.22
CA TYR A 102 24.62 -7.22 -8.01
C TYR A 102 25.76 -7.09 -6.99
N ARG A 103 25.94 -5.90 -6.44
CA ARG A 103 27.08 -5.56 -5.56
C ARG A 103 26.66 -5.19 -4.13
N GLY A 104 25.37 -5.26 -3.83
CA GLY A 104 24.84 -4.90 -2.51
C GLY A 104 23.83 -3.75 -2.53
N PRO A 105 23.29 -3.34 -1.37
CA PRO A 105 22.17 -2.38 -1.25
C PRO A 105 22.40 -1.01 -1.93
N GLU A 106 23.63 -0.57 -2.04
CA GLU A 106 24.00 0.69 -2.72
C GLU A 106 23.81 0.60 -4.25
N ASP A 107 23.62 -0.59 -4.78
CA ASP A 107 23.53 -0.88 -6.22
C ASP A 107 22.08 -0.93 -6.74
N GLU A 108 21.08 -0.72 -5.87
CA GLU A 108 19.66 -0.87 -6.22
C GLU A 108 19.22 0.00 -7.39
N ASP A 109 19.62 1.28 -7.43
CA ASP A 109 19.24 2.19 -8.52
C ASP A 109 19.86 1.76 -9.86
N ARG A 110 21.09 1.24 -9.84
CA ARG A 110 21.73 0.65 -11.02
C ARG A 110 20.99 -0.58 -11.51
N MET A 111 20.61 -1.47 -10.59
CA MET A 111 19.86 -2.70 -10.94
C MET A 111 18.54 -2.37 -11.64
N VAL A 112 17.79 -1.41 -11.11
CA VAL A 112 16.55 -0.97 -11.76
C VAL A 112 16.80 -0.41 -13.17
N GLY A 113 17.89 0.32 -13.35
CA GLY A 113 18.32 0.82 -14.67
C GLY A 113 18.60 -0.31 -15.69
N LEU A 114 18.86 -1.53 -15.22
CA LEU A 114 19.12 -2.69 -16.08
C LEU A 114 17.86 -3.46 -16.51
N TYR A 115 16.74 -3.33 -15.79
CA TYR A 115 15.50 -4.09 -16.12
C TYR A 115 14.97 -3.82 -17.54
N PRO A 116 15.02 -2.61 -18.11
CA PRO A 116 14.64 -2.38 -19.50
C PRO A 116 15.44 -3.21 -20.52
N HIS A 117 16.69 -3.57 -20.24
CA HIS A 117 17.51 -4.43 -21.11
C HIS A 117 17.09 -5.90 -21.11
N CYS A 118 16.24 -6.30 -20.16
CA CYS A 118 15.66 -7.63 -20.09
C CYS A 118 14.31 -7.74 -20.83
N THR A 119 13.78 -6.64 -21.37
CA THR A 119 12.45 -6.58 -22.00
C THR A 119 12.32 -7.57 -23.15
N PHE A 120 11.23 -8.35 -23.15
CA PHE A 120 10.88 -9.28 -24.22
C PHE A 120 10.13 -8.56 -25.34
N ASN A 121 9.00 -7.88 -25.03
CA ASN A 121 8.26 -7.06 -25.98
C ASN A 121 8.62 -5.58 -25.82
N LEU A 122 8.45 -4.80 -26.89
CA LEU A 122 8.52 -3.33 -26.84
C LEU A 122 7.32 -2.78 -26.08
N ASN A 123 7.25 -3.06 -24.79
CA ASN A 123 6.10 -2.76 -23.96
C ASN A 123 5.94 -1.28 -23.65
N ALA A 124 4.69 -0.83 -23.57
CA ALA A 124 4.35 0.50 -23.08
C ALA A 124 4.60 0.65 -21.56
N ARG A 125 4.65 -0.45 -20.80
CA ARG A 125 4.85 -0.43 -19.35
C ARG A 125 6.30 -0.76 -18.97
N ALA A 126 6.89 0.13 -18.18
CA ALA A 126 8.19 -0.14 -17.58
C ALA A 126 8.06 -1.21 -16.48
N PRO A 127 9.08 -2.07 -16.31
CA PRO A 127 9.17 -2.94 -15.14
C PRO A 127 9.09 -2.14 -13.84
N SER A 128 8.47 -2.72 -12.81
CA SER A 128 8.43 -2.13 -11.46
C SER A 128 9.68 -2.52 -10.67
N ILE A 129 9.85 -1.88 -9.52
CA ILE A 129 10.87 -2.26 -8.53
C ILE A 129 10.70 -3.71 -8.05
N ASP A 130 9.46 -4.21 -8.03
CA ASP A 130 9.14 -5.57 -7.58
C ASP A 130 9.39 -6.64 -8.65
N THR A 131 9.73 -6.25 -9.87
CA THR A 131 9.97 -7.19 -10.98
C THR A 131 10.95 -8.32 -10.61
N PRO A 132 12.13 -8.07 -10.00
CA PRO A 132 13.04 -9.14 -9.61
C PRO A 132 12.47 -10.03 -8.49
N LEU A 133 11.61 -9.51 -7.62
CA LEU A 133 10.97 -10.30 -6.56
C LEU A 133 10.14 -11.43 -7.15
N HIS A 134 9.40 -11.13 -8.22
CA HIS A 134 8.63 -12.14 -8.95
C HIS A 134 9.51 -13.09 -9.79
N GLY A 135 10.57 -12.57 -10.40
CA GLY A 135 11.47 -13.35 -11.23
C GLY A 135 12.30 -14.37 -10.44
N LEU A 136 12.80 -13.96 -9.27
CA LEU A 136 13.71 -14.76 -8.45
C LEU A 136 12.98 -15.81 -7.57
N ILE A 137 11.69 -15.68 -7.34
CA ILE A 137 10.87 -16.75 -6.78
C ILE A 137 10.72 -17.84 -7.82
N ASP A 138 11.26 -19.04 -7.53
CA ASP A 138 11.20 -20.19 -8.45
C ASP A 138 9.82 -20.88 -8.36
N ARG A 139 8.81 -20.16 -8.83
CA ARG A 139 7.42 -20.62 -8.97
C ARG A 139 6.78 -19.99 -10.20
N PRO A 140 5.90 -20.72 -10.92
CA PRO A 140 5.30 -20.22 -12.16
C PRO A 140 4.38 -19.01 -11.97
N HIS A 141 3.65 -18.94 -10.86
CA HIS A 141 2.69 -17.89 -10.56
C HIS A 141 2.99 -17.30 -9.19
N VAL A 142 3.06 -15.95 -9.12
CA VAL A 142 3.37 -15.22 -7.89
C VAL A 142 2.43 -14.03 -7.75
N ASP A 143 1.90 -13.85 -6.54
CA ASP A 143 1.12 -12.69 -6.14
C ASP A 143 1.83 -11.95 -5.01
N HIS A 144 1.90 -10.63 -5.10
CA HIS A 144 2.32 -9.73 -4.05
C HIS A 144 1.18 -8.79 -3.71
N MET A 145 0.69 -8.84 -2.47
CA MET A 145 -0.49 -8.11 -2.03
C MET A 145 -0.22 -7.35 -0.73
N HIS A 146 -1.05 -6.31 -0.50
CA HIS A 146 -0.98 -5.46 0.70
C HIS A 146 -2.30 -5.54 1.50
N PRO A 147 -2.70 -6.72 2.00
CA PRO A 147 -3.96 -6.86 2.71
C PRO A 147 -3.88 -6.31 4.13
N ASP A 148 -4.88 -5.53 4.55
CA ASP A 148 -4.95 -4.88 5.87
C ASP A 148 -4.63 -5.85 7.01
N ALA A 149 -5.28 -7.02 7.01
CA ALA A 149 -5.12 -8.02 8.07
C ALA A 149 -3.70 -8.61 8.14
N VAL A 150 -3.05 -8.81 6.99
CA VAL A 150 -1.67 -9.32 6.96
C VAL A 150 -0.68 -8.24 7.36
N ILE A 151 -0.88 -7.00 6.86
CA ILE A 151 -0.02 -5.87 7.23
C ILE A 151 -0.16 -5.55 8.72
N ALA A 152 -1.33 -5.73 9.34
CA ALA A 152 -1.50 -5.57 10.77
C ALA A 152 -0.56 -6.49 11.57
N ILE A 153 -0.43 -7.74 11.14
CA ILE A 153 0.53 -8.70 11.72
C ILE A 153 1.97 -8.30 11.39
N ALA A 154 2.23 -7.87 10.14
CA ALA A 154 3.56 -7.45 9.68
C ALA A 154 4.07 -6.18 10.38
N ALA A 155 3.17 -5.29 10.80
CA ALA A 155 3.48 -4.03 11.48
C ALA A 155 3.37 -4.12 13.01
N ALA A 156 3.17 -5.30 13.56
CA ALA A 156 3.19 -5.55 15.00
C ALA A 156 4.62 -5.69 15.53
N SER A 157 4.85 -5.31 16.78
CA SER A 157 6.19 -5.34 17.41
C SER A 157 6.82 -6.73 17.48
N ASP A 158 6.00 -7.76 17.52
CA ASP A 158 6.35 -9.17 17.57
C ASP A 158 5.89 -9.94 16.31
N SER A 159 5.90 -9.26 15.16
CA SER A 159 5.37 -9.75 13.87
C SER A 159 5.86 -11.15 13.50
N ARG A 160 7.12 -11.49 13.79
CA ARG A 160 7.69 -12.82 13.53
C ARG A 160 6.98 -13.92 14.32
N GLU A 161 6.76 -13.67 15.60
CA GLU A 161 6.06 -14.64 16.48
C GLU A 161 4.59 -14.74 16.12
N LEU A 162 3.93 -13.62 15.83
CA LEU A 162 2.55 -13.61 15.37
C LEU A 162 2.39 -14.37 14.05
N THR A 163 3.33 -14.22 13.10
CA THR A 163 3.35 -14.99 11.85
C THR A 163 3.36 -16.49 12.14
N ARG A 164 4.21 -16.94 13.06
CA ARG A 164 4.27 -18.34 13.47
C ARG A 164 2.96 -18.82 14.12
N GLN A 165 2.33 -17.99 14.93
CA GLN A 165 1.04 -18.33 15.59
C GLN A 165 -0.10 -18.45 14.58
N VAL A 166 -0.14 -17.59 13.56
CA VAL A 166 -1.22 -17.55 12.57
C VAL A 166 -1.08 -18.69 11.57
N TRP A 167 0.11 -18.92 11.02
CA TRP A 167 0.31 -19.83 9.88
C TRP A 167 1.23 -21.02 10.15
N GLY A 168 1.86 -21.10 11.33
CA GLY A 168 2.86 -22.15 11.60
C GLY A 168 4.04 -22.03 10.64
N GLY A 169 4.35 -23.12 9.93
CA GLY A 169 5.40 -23.16 8.91
C GLY A 169 4.92 -22.93 7.48
N GLU A 170 3.61 -22.73 7.25
CA GLU A 170 3.04 -22.56 5.90
C GLU A 170 3.35 -21.20 5.28
N VAL A 171 3.57 -20.17 6.11
CA VAL A 171 3.98 -18.83 5.67
C VAL A 171 5.24 -18.43 6.44
N GLY A 172 6.28 -18.07 5.70
CA GLY A 172 7.51 -17.57 6.27
C GLY A 172 7.43 -16.12 6.73
N TRP A 173 8.51 -15.63 7.33
CA TRP A 173 8.68 -14.25 7.72
C TRP A 173 10.07 -13.76 7.33
N LEU A 174 10.13 -12.57 6.72
CA LEU A 174 11.38 -11.87 6.45
C LEU A 174 11.36 -10.50 7.13
N PRO A 175 12.51 -10.08 7.72
CA PRO A 175 12.62 -8.75 8.31
C PRO A 175 12.44 -7.67 7.26
N TRP A 176 12.16 -6.44 7.71
CA TRP A 176 12.09 -5.29 6.83
C TRP A 176 13.36 -5.17 5.97
N LEU A 177 13.13 -5.11 4.68
CA LEU A 177 14.09 -4.72 3.66
C LEU A 177 13.38 -3.81 2.68
N ARG A 178 14.08 -2.78 2.21
CA ARG A 178 13.56 -1.92 1.15
C ARG A 178 13.22 -2.78 -0.08
N PRO A 179 12.07 -2.59 -0.75
CA PRO A 179 11.76 -3.27 -2.00
C PRO A 179 12.89 -3.09 -3.01
N GLY A 180 13.34 -4.18 -3.64
CA GLY A 180 14.44 -4.15 -4.59
C GLY A 180 15.12 -5.49 -4.79
N PHE A 181 16.32 -5.46 -5.35
CA PHE A 181 17.03 -6.66 -5.75
C PHE A 181 17.53 -7.51 -4.57
N GLU A 182 17.95 -6.85 -3.47
CA GLU A 182 18.36 -7.56 -2.23
C GLU A 182 17.18 -8.36 -1.66
N LEU A 183 16.01 -7.74 -1.54
CA LEU A 183 14.82 -8.44 -1.08
C LEU A 183 14.46 -9.61 -2.00
N ALA A 184 14.62 -9.43 -3.31
CA ALA A 184 14.38 -10.50 -4.28
C ALA A 184 15.31 -11.70 -4.09
N LEU A 185 16.59 -11.48 -3.78
CA LEU A 185 17.56 -12.54 -3.46
C LEU A 185 17.13 -13.30 -2.21
N ARG A 186 16.72 -12.60 -1.15
CA ARG A 186 16.24 -13.21 0.11
C ARG A 186 14.98 -14.03 -0.09
N LEU A 187 14.03 -13.51 -0.88
CA LEU A 187 12.82 -14.25 -1.26
C LEU A 187 13.12 -15.53 -2.02
N GLY A 188 13.99 -15.44 -3.04
CA GLY A 188 14.40 -16.61 -3.82
C GLY A 188 15.13 -17.67 -2.98
N GLU A 189 15.96 -17.24 -2.03
CA GLU A 189 16.61 -18.14 -1.07
C GLU A 189 15.58 -18.81 -0.14
N PHE A 190 14.66 -18.01 0.43
CA PHE A 190 13.60 -18.53 1.29
C PHE A 190 12.78 -19.62 0.60
N VAL A 191 12.35 -19.41 -0.66
CA VAL A 191 11.55 -20.39 -1.41
C VAL A 191 12.31 -21.69 -1.65
N ARG A 192 13.62 -21.62 -1.91
CA ARG A 192 14.45 -22.83 -2.07
C ARG A 192 14.60 -23.63 -0.76
N GLN A 193 14.71 -22.91 0.38
CA GLN A 193 14.85 -23.54 1.70
C GLN A 193 13.52 -24.08 2.25
N HIS A 194 12.37 -23.52 1.78
CA HIS A 194 11.05 -23.86 2.26
C HIS A 194 10.12 -24.20 1.08
N PRO A 195 10.34 -25.35 0.40
CA PRO A 195 9.61 -25.70 -0.84
C PRO A 195 8.10 -25.88 -0.64
N ASP A 196 7.66 -26.23 0.57
CA ASP A 196 6.27 -26.46 0.91
C ASP A 196 5.53 -25.20 1.39
N ALA A 197 6.24 -24.08 1.57
CA ALA A 197 5.61 -22.83 1.98
C ALA A 197 4.68 -22.28 0.88
N LYS A 198 3.53 -21.74 1.31
CA LYS A 198 2.55 -21.09 0.42
C LYS A 198 2.86 -19.61 0.18
N GLY A 199 3.66 -19.01 1.04
CA GLY A 199 3.97 -17.59 0.99
C GLY A 199 4.97 -17.14 2.04
N VAL A 200 5.21 -15.84 2.06
CA VAL A 200 6.07 -15.17 3.02
C VAL A 200 5.50 -13.80 3.37
N LEU A 201 5.44 -13.50 4.66
CA LEU A 201 5.14 -12.18 5.18
C LEU A 201 6.42 -11.36 5.24
N LEU A 202 6.38 -10.15 4.70
CA LEU A 202 7.43 -9.16 4.80
C LEU A 202 7.09 -8.17 5.91
N GLU A 203 7.95 -8.06 6.92
CA GLU A 203 7.79 -7.11 8.02
C GLU A 203 7.55 -5.70 7.50
N ALA A 204 6.53 -5.00 8.02
CA ALA A 204 6.13 -3.64 7.66
C ALA A 204 5.95 -3.39 6.15
N HIS A 205 5.61 -4.44 5.37
CA HIS A 205 5.47 -4.30 3.92
C HIS A 205 4.19 -4.98 3.39
N GLY A 206 4.16 -6.32 3.35
CA GLY A 206 3.05 -7.04 2.72
C GLY A 206 3.28 -8.55 2.65
N LEU A 207 2.63 -9.17 1.68
CA LEU A 207 2.56 -10.62 1.49
C LEU A 207 3.00 -11.03 0.09
N PHE A 208 3.87 -12.03 -0.01
CA PHE A 208 4.07 -12.82 -1.23
C PHE A 208 3.46 -14.20 -1.08
N THR A 209 2.76 -14.65 -2.11
CA THR A 209 2.23 -16.01 -2.24
C THR A 209 2.49 -16.54 -3.64
N TRP A 210 2.42 -17.85 -3.82
CA TRP A 210 2.71 -18.49 -5.10
C TRP A 210 1.94 -19.78 -5.30
N GLY A 211 1.97 -20.30 -6.52
CA GLY A 211 1.36 -21.57 -6.87
C GLY A 211 1.88 -22.10 -8.20
N ASN A 212 1.65 -23.40 -8.44
CA ASN A 212 2.03 -24.06 -9.69
C ASN A 212 1.04 -23.78 -10.84
N THR A 213 -0.18 -23.32 -10.48
CA THR A 213 -1.19 -22.85 -11.43
C THR A 213 -1.71 -21.49 -11.00
N SER A 214 -2.30 -20.73 -11.94
CA SER A 214 -2.92 -19.44 -11.65
C SER A 214 -3.99 -19.55 -10.56
N GLN A 215 -4.83 -20.58 -10.61
CA GLN A 215 -5.86 -20.85 -9.62
C GLN A 215 -5.27 -21.21 -8.25
N GLN A 216 -4.24 -22.07 -8.21
CA GLN A 216 -3.59 -22.42 -6.94
C GLN A 216 -2.97 -21.19 -6.28
N CYS A 217 -2.30 -20.33 -7.05
CA CYS A 217 -1.74 -19.08 -6.55
C CYS A 217 -2.83 -18.21 -5.94
N TYR A 218 -3.94 -17.97 -6.65
CA TYR A 218 -5.11 -17.23 -6.17
C TYR A 218 -5.69 -17.82 -4.87
N ARG A 219 -5.89 -19.14 -4.82
CA ARG A 219 -6.40 -19.81 -3.62
C ARG A 219 -5.47 -19.68 -2.43
N ASN A 220 -4.16 -19.85 -2.64
CA ASN A 220 -3.15 -19.67 -1.60
C ASN A 220 -3.17 -18.24 -1.05
N THR A 221 -3.28 -17.24 -1.94
CA THR A 221 -3.39 -15.83 -1.54
C THR A 221 -4.61 -15.60 -0.64
N LEU A 222 -5.79 -16.06 -1.05
CA LEU A 222 -7.01 -15.91 -0.25
C LEU A 222 -6.96 -16.69 1.07
N GLU A 223 -6.44 -17.93 1.06
CA GLU A 223 -6.32 -18.74 2.26
C GLU A 223 -5.44 -18.06 3.31
N VAL A 224 -4.27 -17.56 2.90
CA VAL A 224 -3.35 -16.86 3.80
C VAL A 224 -4.01 -15.61 4.38
N ILE A 225 -4.66 -14.79 3.55
CA ILE A 225 -5.34 -13.57 4.00
C ILE A 225 -6.51 -13.89 4.94
N ASN A 226 -7.37 -14.84 4.57
CA ASN A 226 -8.53 -15.19 5.36
C ASN A 226 -8.16 -15.78 6.73
N ARG A 227 -7.04 -16.48 6.81
CA ARG A 227 -6.50 -17.00 8.08
C ARG A 227 -6.06 -15.87 9.00
N ALA A 228 -5.43 -14.80 8.47
CA ALA A 228 -5.13 -13.60 9.23
C ALA A 228 -6.41 -12.91 9.73
N ILE A 229 -7.40 -12.70 8.84
CA ILE A 229 -8.68 -12.09 9.21
C ILE A 229 -9.37 -12.86 10.35
N ALA A 230 -9.48 -14.18 10.21
CA ALA A 230 -10.14 -15.02 11.23
C ALA A 230 -9.38 -15.00 12.56
N TRP A 231 -8.05 -15.06 12.51
CA TRP A 231 -7.22 -15.05 13.72
C TRP A 231 -7.30 -13.71 14.45
N LEU A 232 -7.19 -12.57 13.73
CA LEU A 232 -7.32 -11.22 14.30
C LEU A 232 -8.72 -11.01 14.88
N ALA A 233 -9.78 -11.41 14.19
CA ALA A 233 -11.15 -11.29 14.69
C ALA A 233 -11.34 -12.07 15.98
N GLY A 234 -10.73 -13.25 16.11
CA GLY A 234 -10.77 -14.06 17.33
C GLY A 234 -9.97 -13.44 18.48
N LYS A 235 -8.81 -12.86 18.22
CA LYS A 235 -7.95 -12.25 19.23
C LYS A 235 -8.45 -10.89 19.69
N ASN A 236 -8.97 -10.08 18.76
CA ASN A 236 -9.46 -8.73 19.02
C ASN A 236 -10.88 -8.70 19.61
N ALA A 237 -11.52 -9.86 19.79
CA ALA A 237 -12.83 -9.95 20.41
C ALA A 237 -12.79 -9.37 21.84
N GLY A 238 -13.47 -8.21 22.01
CA GLY A 238 -13.46 -7.47 23.29
C GLY A 238 -12.28 -6.51 23.51
N ASN A 239 -11.31 -6.45 22.59
CA ASN A 239 -10.24 -5.46 22.60
C ASN A 239 -10.41 -4.48 21.42
N PRO A 240 -10.80 -3.22 21.65
CA PRO A 240 -11.04 -2.27 20.56
C PRO A 240 -9.77 -1.81 19.81
N GLY A 241 -8.57 -2.23 20.19
CA GLY A 241 -7.28 -1.83 19.59
C GLY A 241 -6.98 -0.32 19.67
N LEU A 242 -7.95 0.51 19.36
CA LEU A 242 -7.82 1.98 19.39
C LEU A 242 -8.01 2.59 20.79
N GLY A 243 -8.25 1.78 21.82
CA GLY A 243 -8.61 2.26 23.16
C GLY A 243 -10.06 2.74 23.25
N ARG A 244 -10.39 3.48 24.31
CA ARG A 244 -11.74 4.00 24.53
C ARG A 244 -12.06 5.16 23.59
N GLN A 245 -13.36 5.32 23.27
CA GLN A 245 -13.84 6.50 22.57
C GLN A 245 -13.80 7.71 23.52
N ARG A 246 -12.98 8.71 23.18
CA ARG A 246 -12.85 9.97 23.93
C ARG A 246 -13.72 11.08 23.39
N HIS A 247 -13.85 11.16 22.05
CA HIS A 247 -14.62 12.18 21.37
C HIS A 247 -15.80 11.53 20.66
N ALA A 248 -17.01 11.83 21.10
CA ALA A 248 -18.22 11.39 20.41
C ALA A 248 -18.28 12.01 19.01
N SER A 249 -18.71 11.23 18.02
CA SER A 249 -18.91 11.76 16.67
C SER A 249 -20.08 12.72 16.63
N LEU A 250 -19.91 13.88 16.00
CA LEU A 250 -21.02 14.79 15.72
C LEU A 250 -22.07 14.11 14.80
N PRO A 251 -23.34 14.56 14.84
CA PRO A 251 -24.35 14.12 13.87
C PRO A 251 -23.88 14.35 12.42
N ALA A 252 -24.22 13.45 11.51
CA ALA A 252 -23.74 13.50 10.11
C ALA A 252 -23.96 14.85 9.41
N PRO A 253 -25.13 15.56 9.56
CA PRO A 253 -25.30 16.90 8.98
C PRO A 253 -24.26 17.89 9.52
N ARG A 254 -23.96 17.83 10.84
CA ARG A 254 -23.02 18.76 11.47
C ARG A 254 -21.59 18.46 11.06
N ARG A 255 -21.20 17.18 10.89
CA ARG A 255 -19.89 16.82 10.36
C ARG A 255 -19.66 17.41 8.96
N ARG A 256 -20.67 17.29 8.08
CA ARG A 256 -20.62 17.85 6.72
C ARG A 256 -20.54 19.37 6.71
N GLU A 257 -21.27 20.04 7.59
CA GLU A 257 -21.22 21.50 7.76
C GLU A 257 -19.81 21.95 8.16
N VAL A 258 -19.22 21.33 9.19
CA VAL A 258 -17.85 21.62 9.63
C VAL A 258 -16.85 21.36 8.48
N ALA A 259 -16.93 20.23 7.81
CA ALA A 259 -16.06 19.91 6.69
C ALA A 259 -16.21 20.93 5.53
N ALA A 260 -17.45 21.31 5.18
CA ALA A 260 -17.73 22.30 4.13
C ALA A 260 -17.16 23.68 4.47
N ALA A 261 -17.14 24.07 5.73
CA ALA A 261 -16.55 25.34 6.18
C ALA A 261 -15.01 25.29 6.20
N LEU A 262 -14.42 24.16 6.60
CA LEU A 262 -12.97 24.00 6.70
C LEU A 262 -12.29 23.83 5.33
N MET A 263 -12.87 23.04 4.41
CA MET A 263 -12.25 22.67 3.15
C MET A 263 -11.82 23.89 2.31
N PRO A 264 -12.64 24.95 2.10
CA PRO A 264 -12.21 26.12 1.36
C PRO A 264 -11.07 26.89 2.08
N ARG A 265 -11.08 26.92 3.40
CA ARG A 265 -10.07 27.61 4.21
C ARG A 265 -8.72 26.88 4.12
N ILE A 266 -8.71 25.58 4.37
CA ILE A 266 -7.50 24.76 4.22
C ILE A 266 -6.98 24.87 2.79
N ARG A 267 -7.85 24.70 1.79
CA ARG A 267 -7.49 24.81 0.37
C ARG A 267 -6.82 26.16 0.06
N GLY A 268 -7.34 27.26 0.58
CA GLY A 268 -6.74 28.60 0.42
C GLY A 268 -5.32 28.68 0.96
N LEU A 269 -5.05 28.05 2.12
CA LEU A 269 -3.75 28.05 2.78
C LEU A 269 -2.70 27.18 2.07
N ILE A 270 -3.11 26.11 1.37
CA ILE A 270 -2.20 25.08 0.84
C ILE A 270 -2.10 25.06 -0.68
N SER A 271 -2.82 25.91 -1.40
CA SER A 271 -2.84 25.92 -2.88
C SER A 271 -1.72 26.73 -3.52
N THR A 272 -0.61 26.88 -2.85
CA THR A 272 0.60 27.51 -3.37
C THR A 272 1.78 26.55 -3.18
N PRO A 273 2.56 26.20 -4.21
CA PRO A 273 2.49 26.73 -5.59
C PRO A 273 1.44 26.08 -6.50
N ALA A 274 0.85 24.93 -6.07
CA ALA A 274 -0.11 24.17 -6.89
C ALA A 274 -1.49 24.14 -6.25
N ARG A 275 -2.54 24.27 -7.07
CA ARG A 275 -3.93 24.15 -6.60
C ARG A 275 -4.22 22.75 -6.09
N LYS A 276 -5.07 22.70 -5.05
CA LYS A 276 -5.49 21.43 -4.42
C LYS A 276 -7.01 21.29 -4.46
N VAL A 277 -7.46 20.03 -4.47
CA VAL A 277 -8.89 19.65 -4.33
C VAL A 277 -9.00 18.77 -3.10
N GLY A 278 -10.05 18.97 -2.31
CA GLY A 278 -10.28 18.21 -1.08
C GLY A 278 -11.26 17.03 -1.29
N HIS A 279 -11.12 16.02 -0.45
CA HIS A 279 -12.05 14.92 -0.26
C HIS A 279 -12.33 14.77 1.24
N PHE A 280 -13.59 14.64 1.62
CA PHE A 280 -14.03 14.40 2.98
C PHE A 280 -14.46 12.95 3.15
N ASP A 281 -14.04 12.32 4.24
CA ASP A 281 -14.37 10.95 4.62
C ASP A 281 -14.80 10.93 6.09
N ASP A 282 -16.03 10.52 6.35
CA ASP A 282 -16.63 10.31 7.66
C ASP A 282 -17.11 8.85 7.82
N SER A 283 -16.41 7.91 7.19
CA SER A 283 -16.64 6.48 7.35
C SER A 283 -16.45 6.03 8.80
N GLU A 284 -17.05 4.90 9.13
CA GLU A 284 -17.01 4.35 10.49
C GLU A 284 -15.58 4.17 11.01
N ALA A 285 -14.67 3.62 10.18
CA ALA A 285 -13.27 3.42 10.53
C ALA A 285 -12.57 4.75 10.88
N VAL A 286 -12.81 5.79 10.08
CA VAL A 286 -12.27 7.13 10.33
C VAL A 286 -12.82 7.71 11.61
N LEU A 287 -14.15 7.66 11.83
CA LEU A 287 -14.79 8.21 13.03
C LEU A 287 -14.35 7.51 14.32
N GLN A 288 -14.21 6.18 14.28
CA GLN A 288 -13.65 5.41 15.38
C GLN A 288 -12.23 5.85 15.70
N PHE A 289 -11.39 6.03 14.69
CA PHE A 289 -9.99 6.43 14.85
C PHE A 289 -9.86 7.84 15.42
N VAL A 290 -10.47 8.84 14.78
CA VAL A 290 -10.33 10.24 15.22
C VAL A 290 -10.99 10.54 16.57
N GLY A 291 -11.93 9.69 17.01
CA GLY A 291 -12.57 9.77 18.33
C GLY A 291 -11.84 8.98 19.41
N SER A 292 -10.85 8.17 19.06
CA SER A 292 -10.24 7.19 19.96
C SER A 292 -9.17 7.76 20.87
N GLU A 293 -8.94 7.07 21.99
CA GLU A 293 -7.90 7.38 22.97
C GLU A 293 -6.48 7.32 22.36
N HIS A 294 -6.24 6.40 21.42
CA HIS A 294 -4.93 6.21 20.82
C HIS A 294 -4.69 7.04 19.55
N CYS A 295 -5.65 7.85 19.11
CA CYS A 295 -5.57 8.62 17.87
C CYS A 295 -4.28 9.46 17.77
N GLU A 296 -3.98 10.27 18.79
CA GLU A 296 -2.82 11.15 18.78
C GLU A 296 -1.50 10.37 18.69
N ARG A 297 -1.37 9.33 19.50
CA ARG A 297 -0.16 8.47 19.51
C ARG A 297 0.03 7.76 18.18
N LEU A 298 -1.02 7.14 17.64
CA LEU A 298 -0.94 6.39 16.39
C LEU A 298 -0.72 7.30 15.18
N ALA A 299 -1.37 8.45 15.13
CA ALA A 299 -1.14 9.46 14.10
C ALA A 299 0.32 9.97 14.12
N ALA A 300 0.92 10.13 15.31
CA ALA A 300 2.32 10.56 15.47
C ALA A 300 3.32 9.48 15.06
N ILE A 301 3.00 8.18 15.19
CA ILE A 301 3.82 7.08 14.68
C ILE A 301 3.89 7.10 13.16
N GLY A 302 2.77 7.41 12.48
CA GLY A 302 2.69 7.41 11.03
C GLY A 302 2.36 6.03 10.46
N THR A 303 2.58 5.86 9.15
CA THR A 303 2.23 4.64 8.41
C THR A 303 3.36 3.61 8.39
N SER A 304 3.04 2.34 8.11
CA SER A 304 4.00 1.24 8.12
C SER A 304 4.30 0.67 6.73
N CYS A 305 3.41 0.84 5.74
CA CYS A 305 3.57 0.22 4.43
C CYS A 305 4.21 1.19 3.41
N PRO A 306 5.16 0.74 2.56
CA PRO A 306 5.84 1.57 1.56
C PRO A 306 4.91 2.36 0.65
N ASP A 307 3.78 1.79 0.24
CA ASP A 307 2.81 2.42 -0.67
C ASP A 307 2.23 3.73 -0.14
N HIS A 308 2.27 3.95 1.17
CA HIS A 308 1.61 5.08 1.81
C HIS A 308 2.39 6.39 1.66
N PHE A 309 3.72 6.37 1.74
CA PHE A 309 4.53 7.60 1.89
C PHE A 309 4.36 8.60 0.75
N LEU A 310 4.18 8.13 -0.48
CA LEU A 310 3.91 8.99 -1.63
C LEU A 310 2.47 9.54 -1.67
N ARG A 311 1.53 8.87 -0.99
CA ARG A 311 0.10 9.18 -1.02
C ARG A 311 -0.35 10.02 0.15
N THR A 312 0.13 9.68 1.37
CA THR A 312 -0.34 10.28 2.63
C THR A 312 0.75 11.04 3.36
N LYS A 313 2.01 10.98 2.88
CA LYS A 313 3.23 11.35 3.61
C LYS A 313 3.44 10.50 4.86
N ILE A 314 4.52 10.76 5.58
CA ILE A 314 4.89 9.99 6.76
C ILE A 314 3.85 10.11 7.89
N ARG A 315 3.19 11.28 8.05
CA ARG A 315 2.20 11.54 9.11
C ARG A 315 1.06 12.41 8.62
N PRO A 316 -0.14 12.29 9.20
CA PRO A 316 -1.25 13.23 9.01
C PRO A 316 -1.06 14.49 9.87
N LEU A 317 -1.83 15.52 9.59
CA LEU A 317 -2.06 16.62 10.52
C LEU A 317 -3.31 16.33 11.35
N LEU A 318 -3.14 16.09 12.66
CA LEU A 318 -4.24 16.04 13.61
C LEU A 318 -4.57 17.46 14.06
N LEU A 319 -5.77 17.94 13.77
CA LEU A 319 -6.24 19.26 14.20
C LEU A 319 -6.74 19.19 15.65
N PRO A 320 -6.28 20.11 16.51
CA PRO A 320 -6.74 20.18 17.89
C PRO A 320 -8.15 20.76 17.94
N TYR A 321 -9.17 19.91 17.91
CA TYR A 321 -10.57 20.29 17.96
C TYR A 321 -11.33 19.48 19.02
N ASP A 322 -12.00 20.19 19.90
CA ASP A 322 -12.94 19.65 20.87
C ASP A 322 -14.33 20.18 20.53
N ALA A 323 -15.19 19.32 19.98
CA ALA A 323 -16.54 19.72 19.52
C ALA A 323 -17.47 20.21 20.62
N GLU A 324 -17.17 19.92 21.91
CA GLU A 324 -17.97 20.40 23.07
C GLU A 324 -17.52 21.79 23.54
N ARG A 325 -16.29 22.20 23.25
CA ARG A 325 -15.67 23.42 23.79
C ARG A 325 -15.31 24.46 22.73
N ASP A 326 -14.96 23.98 21.53
CA ASP A 326 -14.48 24.86 20.47
C ASP A 326 -15.59 25.26 19.49
N SER A 327 -15.63 26.53 19.13
CA SER A 327 -16.42 26.97 17.97
C SER A 327 -15.71 26.69 16.67
N LEU A 328 -16.45 26.69 15.57
CA LEU A 328 -15.90 26.54 14.22
C LEU A 328 -14.93 27.68 13.85
N GLU A 329 -15.22 28.89 14.35
CA GLU A 329 -14.35 30.07 14.19
C GLU A 329 -13.01 29.85 14.90
N ALA A 330 -13.03 29.35 16.14
CA ALA A 330 -11.81 29.05 16.91
C ALA A 330 -10.96 27.97 16.20
N LEU A 331 -11.58 26.90 15.68
CA LEU A 331 -10.89 25.88 14.88
C LEU A 331 -10.28 26.49 13.63
N THR A 332 -11.05 27.30 12.90
CA THR A 332 -10.60 27.96 11.68
C THR A 332 -9.42 28.90 11.93
N ALA A 333 -9.45 29.64 13.03
CA ALA A 333 -8.36 30.56 13.42
C ALA A 333 -7.04 29.84 13.73
N ARG A 334 -7.09 28.59 14.17
CA ARG A 334 -5.89 27.75 14.47
C ARG A 334 -5.25 27.15 13.23
N LEU A 335 -5.96 27.07 12.07
CA LEU A 335 -5.47 26.38 10.87
C LEU A 335 -4.12 26.89 10.37
N PRO A 336 -3.86 28.20 10.21
CA PRO A 336 -2.58 28.68 9.71
C PRO A 336 -1.40 28.20 10.57
N ALA A 337 -1.49 28.38 11.88
CA ALA A 337 -0.44 27.96 12.81
C ALA A 337 -0.22 26.43 12.83
N ALA A 338 -1.30 25.63 12.76
CA ALA A 338 -1.20 24.19 12.70
C ALA A 338 -0.54 23.69 11.40
N ILE A 339 -0.88 24.29 10.27
CA ILE A 339 -0.29 23.97 8.97
C ILE A 339 1.19 24.40 8.94
N ASP A 340 1.54 25.57 9.43
CA ASP A 340 2.92 26.06 9.47
C ASP A 340 3.80 25.19 10.39
N LYS A 341 3.26 24.78 11.55
CA LYS A 341 3.95 23.82 12.43
C LYS A 341 4.24 22.51 11.70
N TYR A 342 3.23 21.94 11.05
CA TYR A 342 3.41 20.69 10.27
C TYR A 342 4.47 20.84 9.18
N ARG A 343 4.45 21.95 8.44
CA ARG A 343 5.45 22.25 7.40
C ARG A 343 6.87 22.31 7.97
N GLY A 344 7.02 22.94 9.14
CA GLY A 344 8.31 22.97 9.85
C GLY A 344 8.78 21.57 10.27
N GLU A 345 7.89 20.76 10.83
CA GLU A 345 8.18 19.37 11.23
C GLU A 345 8.54 18.49 10.03
N TYR A 346 7.82 18.61 8.92
CA TYR A 346 8.12 17.88 7.69
C TYR A 346 9.45 18.33 7.06
N GLY A 347 9.74 19.63 7.08
CA GLY A 347 11.04 20.16 6.66
C GLY A 347 12.19 19.64 7.53
N ALA A 348 12.00 19.61 8.84
CA ALA A 348 12.98 19.05 9.77
C ALA A 348 13.20 17.53 9.55
N TYR A 349 12.15 16.78 9.27
CA TYR A 349 12.24 15.37 8.86
C TYR A 349 13.09 15.22 7.59
N TYR A 350 12.81 16.01 6.56
CA TYR A 350 13.59 16.00 5.32
C TYR A 350 15.07 16.29 5.60
N GLU A 351 15.40 17.33 6.35
CA GLU A 351 16.79 17.69 6.66
C GLU A 351 17.54 16.64 7.50
N ARG A 352 16.84 15.94 8.41
CA ARG A 352 17.47 14.86 9.19
C ARG A 352 17.81 13.64 8.36
N CYS A 353 16.97 13.32 7.36
CA CYS A 353 17.06 12.05 6.64
C CYS A 353 17.74 12.17 5.27
N ARG A 354 17.83 13.38 4.68
CA ARG A 354 18.41 13.56 3.35
C ARG A 354 19.87 13.13 3.28
N ARG A 355 20.27 12.62 2.12
CA ARG A 355 21.63 12.21 1.78
C ARG A 355 22.14 13.03 0.59
N PRO A 356 23.48 13.06 0.33
CA PRO A 356 24.00 13.60 -0.92
C PRO A 356 23.29 12.96 -2.14
N GLY A 357 22.72 13.79 -3.00
CA GLY A 357 21.97 13.32 -4.18
C GLY A 357 20.49 13.05 -3.94
N SER A 358 19.96 13.19 -2.73
CA SER A 358 18.52 13.10 -2.50
C SER A 358 17.74 14.10 -3.35
N PRO A 359 16.55 13.72 -3.88
CA PRO A 359 15.66 14.66 -4.56
C PRO A 359 15.33 15.86 -3.68
N ALA A 360 15.01 17.01 -4.30
CA ALA A 360 14.57 18.18 -3.56
C ALA A 360 13.32 17.92 -2.72
N GLN A 361 13.22 18.62 -1.59
CA GLN A 361 12.03 18.53 -0.72
C GLN A 361 10.75 18.82 -1.51
N ARG A 362 9.79 17.92 -1.37
CA ARG A 362 8.44 18.05 -1.92
C ARG A 362 7.62 19.10 -1.19
N ASP A 363 6.47 19.44 -1.76
CA ASP A 363 5.46 20.29 -1.09
C ASP A 363 5.26 19.83 0.37
N ALA A 364 5.55 20.72 1.33
CA ALA A 364 5.53 20.40 2.75
C ALA A 364 4.12 20.43 3.37
N HIS A 365 3.08 20.81 2.62
CA HIS A 365 1.72 20.85 3.15
C HIS A 365 1.18 19.45 3.48
N PRO A 366 0.35 19.31 4.54
CA PRO A 366 -0.31 18.05 4.86
C PRO A 366 -1.17 17.54 3.69
N VAL A 367 -1.19 16.23 3.50
CA VAL A 367 -2.14 15.56 2.59
C VAL A 367 -3.39 15.14 3.37
N VAL A 368 -3.22 14.63 4.59
CA VAL A 368 -4.28 14.07 5.43
C VAL A 368 -4.47 14.96 6.64
N TYR A 369 -5.73 15.37 6.89
CA TYR A 369 -6.17 16.14 8.05
C TYR A 369 -7.15 15.30 8.85
N LEU A 370 -6.84 15.02 10.09
CA LEU A 370 -7.70 14.32 11.05
C LEU A 370 -8.37 15.32 11.97
N ILE A 371 -9.67 15.19 12.12
CA ILE A 371 -10.48 16.14 12.90
C ILE A 371 -11.34 15.34 13.90
N PRO A 372 -11.01 15.36 15.20
CA PRO A 372 -11.81 14.68 16.21
C PRO A 372 -13.30 15.02 16.10
N SER A 373 -14.17 14.07 16.33
CA SER A 373 -15.63 14.17 16.20
C SER A 373 -16.20 14.42 14.80
N VAL A 374 -15.36 14.74 13.80
CA VAL A 374 -15.81 15.17 12.46
C VAL A 374 -15.43 14.13 11.38
N GLY A 375 -14.17 13.71 11.32
CA GLY A 375 -13.71 12.80 10.29
C GLY A 375 -12.33 13.16 9.73
N MET A 376 -12.10 12.87 8.45
CA MET A 376 -10.85 13.09 7.75
C MET A 376 -11.08 13.93 6.48
N ILE A 377 -10.15 14.85 6.20
CA ILE A 377 -10.09 15.54 4.91
C ILE A 377 -8.74 15.27 4.28
N THR A 378 -8.72 14.92 3.00
CA THR A 378 -7.50 14.75 2.23
C THR A 378 -7.43 15.73 1.06
N PHE A 379 -6.22 16.18 0.70
CA PHE A 379 -6.01 17.12 -0.39
C PHE A 379 -4.97 16.62 -1.38
N ALA A 380 -5.27 16.76 -2.68
CA ALA A 380 -4.36 16.45 -3.78
C ALA A 380 -4.59 17.37 -4.98
N ALA A 381 -3.85 17.13 -6.08
CA ALA A 381 -3.98 17.90 -7.32
C ALA A 381 -5.35 17.74 -8.00
N ASP A 382 -6.04 16.63 -7.78
CA ASP A 382 -7.35 16.31 -8.34
C ASP A 382 -8.19 15.46 -7.37
N LYS A 383 -9.48 15.33 -7.68
CA LYS A 383 -10.44 14.64 -6.82
C LYS A 383 -10.15 13.14 -6.67
N ALA A 384 -9.71 12.49 -7.75
CA ALA A 384 -9.41 11.06 -7.74
C ALA A 384 -8.21 10.77 -6.83
N THR A 385 -7.14 11.56 -6.97
CA THR A 385 -5.93 11.43 -6.13
C THR A 385 -6.24 11.74 -4.65
N ALA A 386 -7.08 12.75 -4.36
CA ALA A 386 -7.49 13.05 -2.98
C ALA A 386 -8.28 11.88 -2.36
N ARG A 387 -9.24 11.28 -3.12
CA ARG A 387 -9.98 10.09 -2.68
C ARG A 387 -9.04 8.89 -2.45
N ILE A 388 -8.10 8.67 -3.35
CA ILE A 388 -7.12 7.58 -3.21
C ILE A 388 -6.27 7.78 -1.95
N ALA A 389 -5.83 9.01 -1.64
CA ALA A 389 -5.11 9.29 -0.41
C ALA A 389 -5.95 8.97 0.84
N ALA A 390 -7.27 9.22 0.80
CA ALA A 390 -8.18 8.83 1.88
C ALA A 390 -8.27 7.30 2.02
N GLU A 391 -8.42 6.55 0.92
CA GLU A 391 -8.42 5.08 0.93
C GLU A 391 -7.16 4.51 1.57
N PHE A 392 -5.99 5.05 1.22
CA PHE A 392 -4.72 4.64 1.84
C PHE A 392 -4.67 4.93 3.34
N TYR A 393 -5.22 6.05 3.79
CA TYR A 393 -5.21 6.35 5.22
C TYR A 393 -6.24 5.52 5.99
N VAL A 394 -7.38 5.18 5.40
CA VAL A 394 -8.33 4.20 5.97
C VAL A 394 -7.66 2.83 6.12
N ASN A 395 -6.89 2.40 5.12
CA ASN A 395 -6.07 1.18 5.22
C ASN A 395 -5.10 1.27 6.42
N ALA A 396 -4.35 2.37 6.57
CA ALA A 396 -3.47 2.58 7.72
C ALA A 396 -4.23 2.52 9.06
N ILE A 397 -5.43 3.11 9.14
CA ILE A 397 -6.29 3.04 10.33
C ILE A 397 -6.66 1.58 10.66
N ASN A 398 -7.06 0.79 9.67
CA ASN A 398 -7.38 -0.62 9.86
C ASN A 398 -6.17 -1.41 10.38
N VAL A 399 -5.01 -1.19 9.76
CA VAL A 399 -3.75 -1.82 10.18
C VAL A 399 -3.40 -1.45 11.62
N MET A 400 -3.46 -0.17 11.99
CA MET A 400 -3.20 0.31 13.34
C MET A 400 -4.15 -0.33 14.36
N ARG A 401 -5.44 -0.35 14.05
CA ARG A 401 -6.48 -0.92 14.93
C ARG A 401 -6.23 -2.40 15.19
N GLU A 402 -6.02 -3.18 14.13
CA GLU A 402 -5.85 -4.63 14.26
C GLU A 402 -4.51 -5.00 14.93
N ALA A 403 -3.43 -4.27 14.63
CA ALA A 403 -2.13 -4.49 15.26
C ALA A 403 -2.17 -4.16 16.77
N GLU A 404 -2.77 -3.04 17.17
CA GLU A 404 -2.92 -2.64 18.57
C GLU A 404 -3.85 -3.61 19.36
N GLY A 405 -4.76 -4.28 18.68
CA GLY A 405 -5.63 -5.28 19.30
C GLY A 405 -4.90 -6.55 19.74
N VAL A 406 -3.77 -6.88 19.12
CA VAL A 406 -3.01 -8.12 19.37
C VAL A 406 -1.62 -7.89 19.92
N SER A 407 -1.04 -6.70 19.71
CA SER A 407 0.32 -6.33 20.09
C SER A 407 0.47 -4.81 20.16
N SER A 408 1.61 -4.26 19.79
CA SER A 408 1.85 -2.84 19.61
C SER A 408 2.15 -2.53 18.15
N TYR A 409 1.47 -1.56 17.58
CA TYR A 409 1.71 -1.08 16.22
C TYR A 409 3.09 -0.39 16.10
N ARG A 410 3.78 -0.65 15.00
CA ARG A 410 5.03 0.04 14.62
C ARG A 410 4.91 0.61 13.22
N GLY A 411 5.21 1.91 13.08
CA GLY A 411 5.49 2.53 11.80
C GLY A 411 6.91 2.22 11.31
N LEU A 412 7.20 2.53 10.06
CA LEU A 412 8.58 2.50 9.58
C LEU A 412 9.42 3.59 10.26
N PRO A 413 10.71 3.30 10.57
CA PRO A 413 11.64 4.33 11.01
C PRO A 413 11.70 5.50 10.01
N GLU A 414 11.94 6.72 10.51
CA GLU A 414 11.94 7.93 9.67
C GLU A 414 12.90 7.82 8.48
N GLN A 415 14.08 7.21 8.65
CA GLN A 415 15.04 7.04 7.57
C GLN A 415 14.53 6.09 6.48
N GLU A 416 13.91 4.97 6.88
CA GLU A 416 13.35 4.00 5.93
C GLU A 416 12.15 4.59 5.17
N ALA A 417 11.29 5.34 5.87
CA ALA A 417 10.19 6.08 5.26
C ALA A 417 10.69 7.11 4.24
N PHE A 418 11.77 7.84 4.59
CA PHE A 418 12.42 8.81 3.70
C PHE A 418 13.01 8.13 2.46
N ASP A 419 13.71 7.02 2.64
CA ASP A 419 14.36 6.27 1.56
C ASP A 419 13.35 5.69 0.57
N ILE A 420 12.08 5.54 0.97
CA ILE A 420 10.95 5.23 0.06
C ILE A 420 10.37 6.51 -0.54
N GLU A 421 10.02 7.50 0.30
CA GLU A 421 9.34 8.74 -0.15
C GLU A 421 10.18 9.53 -1.15
N TYR A 422 11.50 9.61 -0.93
CA TYR A 422 12.46 10.37 -1.74
C TYR A 422 13.34 9.49 -2.62
N TRP A 423 12.90 8.30 -2.94
CA TRP A 423 13.64 7.44 -3.83
C TRP A 423 13.67 7.98 -5.26
N ALA A 424 14.85 7.93 -5.91
CA ALA A 424 15.03 8.41 -7.28
C ALA A 424 14.08 7.74 -8.30
N LEU A 425 13.72 6.47 -8.05
CA LEU A 425 12.75 5.74 -8.86
C LEU A 425 11.33 6.27 -8.74
N GLU A 426 10.92 6.66 -7.54
CA GLU A 426 9.61 7.27 -7.33
C GLU A 426 9.55 8.66 -7.97
N GLU A 427 10.63 9.42 -7.92
CA GLU A 427 10.77 10.66 -8.69
C GLU A 427 10.65 10.43 -10.20
N ALA A 428 11.28 9.37 -10.72
CA ALA A 428 11.17 9.02 -12.14
C ALA A 428 9.73 8.66 -12.54
N LYS A 429 8.97 7.98 -11.66
CA LYS A 429 7.53 7.72 -11.88
C LYS A 429 6.73 9.03 -11.92
N LEU A 430 6.97 9.94 -10.98
CA LEU A 430 6.27 11.22 -10.92
C LEU A 430 6.55 12.08 -12.17
N ARG A 431 7.78 12.09 -12.68
CA ARG A 431 8.17 12.82 -13.90
C ARG A 431 7.53 12.27 -15.18
N ARG A 432 7.13 11.00 -15.20
CA ARG A 432 6.43 10.37 -16.34
C ARG A 432 4.94 10.65 -16.35
N LEU A 433 4.38 11.18 -15.26
CA LEU A 433 2.97 11.57 -15.23
C LEU A 433 2.72 12.67 -16.27
N PRO A 434 1.57 12.62 -16.97
CA PRO A 434 1.22 13.70 -17.91
C PRO A 434 1.12 15.04 -17.15
N PRO A 435 1.47 16.16 -17.81
CA PRO A 435 1.35 17.46 -17.17
C PRO A 435 -0.09 17.71 -16.71
N PRO A 436 -0.30 18.44 -15.62
CA PRO A 436 -1.63 18.76 -15.13
C PRO A 436 -2.47 19.42 -16.23
N ARG A 437 -3.73 18.98 -16.38
CA ARG A 437 -4.66 19.62 -17.31
C ARG A 437 -4.86 21.11 -16.96
N PRO A 438 -5.16 22.01 -17.92
CA PRO A 438 -5.27 23.46 -17.67
C PRO A 438 -6.23 23.86 -16.55
N LEU A 439 -7.28 23.05 -16.31
CA LEU A 439 -8.26 23.25 -15.26
C LEU A 439 -8.04 22.34 -14.02
N ALA A 440 -6.91 21.64 -13.93
CA ALA A 440 -6.60 20.79 -12.78
C ALA A 440 -6.64 21.62 -11.48
N GLY A 441 -7.27 21.06 -10.45
CA GLY A 441 -7.43 21.70 -9.14
C GLY A 441 -8.39 22.91 -9.15
N ARG A 442 -9.13 23.18 -10.22
CA ARG A 442 -10.25 24.12 -10.21
C ARG A 442 -11.54 23.42 -9.81
N VAL A 443 -12.37 24.14 -9.06
CA VAL A 443 -13.73 23.75 -8.72
C VAL A 443 -14.63 24.73 -9.47
N ALA A 444 -15.48 24.22 -10.35
CA ALA A 444 -16.48 25.01 -11.07
C ALA A 444 -17.76 25.13 -10.24
#